data_f10334fa9f5909489b6cfbc48644334a
#
_entry.id   f10334fa9f5909489b6cfbc48644334a
#
_cell.length_a   1.000
_cell.length_b   1.000
_cell.length_c   1.000
_cell.angle_alpha   90.00
_cell.angle_beta   90.00
_cell.angle_gamma   90.00
#
_symmetry.space_group_name_H-M   'P 1'
#
loop_
_entity.id
_entity.type
_entity.pdbx_description
1 polymer ?
#
loop_
_entity_poly.entity_id
_entity_poly.type
_entity_poly.pdbx_seq_one_letter_code
_entity_poly.pdbx_strand_id
1 'polypeptide(L)'
;MSLIHRYQSNGYNIVLDINSGCIHLVDEITYEVLPYLEEGMEADAIAEKLGDRFKKEDVETSVTECKKLQEQGMLFTKDIYENIIDEFTKNRQTVVKALCLHIAHDCNLACRYCFAEEGEYHGRRALMSFEVGKKALDFLIANSGSRKNLEVDFFGGEPLMNWQVVKDLVKYGREQEKLHNKKFRFTLTTNGVLLNDEVMEFCNKEMGNVVLSVDGRKEVHDYMRPFRKGAGSYDLIMPKFEKFAESRNQDKYYVRGTFTHHNLDFSQDVLHLADLGFKQISVEPVVAADTEEDAIREEDIPQILEQYDILAKEMIRREKEGKGFNFFHFMIDLTGGPCVYKRLSGCGSGTEYLAVTPWGDFYPCHQFVGEEQYLMGNVDEGITKPEIVKDFGRCNVYTKPDCKDCFARFYCSGGCAANGYHFGGDIRGNYKIGCELQRKRVECAIMIKAALAE
;
A
#
# COMPACT_ATOMS: atom_id res chain seq x y z
N MET A 1 -14.64 5.31 -22.96
CA MET A 1 -13.68 4.73 -22.00
C MET A 1 -13.22 3.40 -22.55
N SER A 2 -11.91 3.16 -22.60
CA SER A 2 -11.39 1.84 -23.04
C SER A 2 -11.71 0.79 -21.98
N LEU A 3 -12.10 -0.41 -22.43
CA LEU A 3 -12.37 -1.57 -21.59
C LEU A 3 -11.08 -2.36 -21.30
N ILE A 4 -10.02 -2.08 -22.06
CA ILE A 4 -8.71 -2.72 -21.94
C ILE A 4 -7.62 -1.67 -21.67
N HIS A 5 -6.56 -2.10 -20.98
CA HIS A 5 -5.31 -1.35 -20.90
C HIS A 5 -4.22 -2.16 -21.60
N ARG A 6 -3.66 -1.60 -22.67
CA ARG A 6 -2.59 -2.22 -23.43
C ARG A 6 -1.30 -1.42 -23.31
N TYR A 7 -0.20 -2.10 -23.10
CA TYR A 7 1.13 -1.49 -23.01
C TYR A 7 2.23 -2.48 -23.38
N GLN A 8 3.38 -1.93 -23.70
CA GLN A 8 4.59 -2.71 -24.00
C GLN A 8 5.60 -2.54 -22.88
N SER A 9 6.12 -3.64 -22.35
CA SER A 9 7.15 -3.62 -21.32
C SER A 9 8.06 -4.84 -21.43
N ASN A 10 9.36 -4.63 -21.36
CA ASN A 10 10.39 -5.68 -21.36
C ASN A 10 10.26 -6.69 -22.54
N GLY A 11 9.83 -6.21 -23.70
CA GLY A 11 9.64 -7.04 -24.90
C GLY A 11 8.27 -7.77 -24.99
N TYR A 12 7.42 -7.62 -24.01
CA TYR A 12 6.06 -8.18 -23.99
C TYR A 12 5.04 -7.15 -24.46
N ASN A 13 4.07 -7.60 -25.27
CA ASN A 13 2.83 -6.89 -25.53
C ASN A 13 1.79 -7.40 -24.51
N ILE A 14 1.39 -6.55 -23.60
CA ILE A 14 0.52 -6.91 -22.48
C ILE A 14 -0.82 -6.20 -22.62
N VAL A 15 -1.89 -6.95 -22.40
CA VAL A 15 -3.26 -6.46 -22.42
C VAL A 15 -3.95 -6.88 -21.13
N LEU A 16 -4.44 -5.90 -20.39
CA LEU A 16 -5.28 -6.10 -19.22
C LEU A 16 -6.74 -5.78 -19.58
N ASP A 17 -7.63 -6.75 -19.46
CA ASP A 17 -9.07 -6.46 -19.43
C ASP A 17 -9.44 -5.90 -18.06
N ILE A 18 -9.89 -4.65 -18.02
CA ILE A 18 -10.00 -3.86 -16.78
C ILE A 18 -11.03 -4.45 -15.81
N ASN A 19 -12.13 -4.97 -16.34
CA ASN A 19 -13.27 -5.36 -15.52
C ASN A 19 -13.25 -6.84 -15.14
N SER A 20 -12.75 -7.74 -16.00
CA SER A 20 -12.53 -9.14 -15.65
C SER A 20 -11.22 -9.37 -14.88
N GLY A 21 -10.22 -8.49 -15.08
CA GLY A 21 -8.86 -8.66 -14.55
C GLY A 21 -8.05 -9.72 -15.31
N CYS A 22 -8.54 -10.17 -16.46
CA CYS A 22 -7.79 -11.08 -17.33
C CYS A 22 -6.59 -10.36 -17.95
N ILE A 23 -5.46 -11.05 -17.99
CA ILE A 23 -4.20 -10.56 -18.56
C ILE A 23 -3.83 -11.46 -19.72
N HIS A 24 -3.55 -10.85 -20.86
CA HIS A 24 -3.15 -11.53 -22.08
C HIS A 24 -1.77 -11.07 -22.52
N LEU A 25 -0.89 -12.01 -22.85
CA LEU A 25 0.32 -11.77 -23.61
C LEU A 25 -0.03 -12.03 -25.07
N VAL A 26 0.17 -11.04 -25.92
CA VAL A 26 -0.27 -11.10 -27.31
C VAL A 26 0.89 -10.83 -28.28
N ASP A 27 0.77 -11.34 -29.48
CA ASP A 27 1.69 -11.00 -30.56
C ASP A 27 1.48 -9.57 -31.09
N GLU A 28 2.34 -9.13 -31.99
CA GLU A 28 2.27 -7.79 -32.56
C GLU A 28 0.98 -7.55 -33.34
N ILE A 29 0.50 -8.57 -34.06
CA ILE A 29 -0.72 -8.46 -34.89
C ILE A 29 -1.93 -8.22 -33.98
N THR A 30 -2.09 -9.04 -32.96
CA THR A 30 -3.18 -8.92 -32.00
C THR A 30 -3.12 -7.59 -31.24
N TYR A 31 -1.92 -7.15 -30.86
CA TYR A 31 -1.74 -5.86 -30.17
C TYR A 31 -2.23 -4.69 -31.03
N GLU A 32 -2.00 -4.73 -32.36
CA GLU A 32 -2.44 -3.68 -33.29
C GLU A 32 -3.92 -3.80 -33.70
N VAL A 33 -4.49 -5.01 -33.69
CA VAL A 33 -5.90 -5.27 -33.99
C VAL A 33 -6.84 -4.75 -32.89
N LEU A 34 -6.44 -4.90 -31.62
CA LEU A 34 -7.29 -4.63 -30.45
C LEU A 34 -7.98 -3.27 -30.43
N PRO A 35 -7.33 -2.12 -30.74
CA PRO A 35 -8.00 -0.83 -30.73
C PRO A 35 -9.15 -0.72 -31.71
N TYR A 36 -8.95 -1.24 -32.93
CA TYR A 36 -9.98 -1.21 -33.98
C TYR A 36 -11.15 -2.13 -33.64
N LEU A 37 -10.84 -3.27 -32.99
CA LEU A 37 -11.87 -4.19 -32.56
C LEU A 37 -12.70 -3.62 -31.39
N GLU A 38 -12.08 -2.87 -30.47
CA GLU A 38 -12.77 -2.15 -29.40
C GLU A 38 -13.69 -1.05 -29.93
N GLU A 39 -13.31 -0.40 -31.05
CA GLU A 39 -14.16 0.57 -31.77
C GLU A 39 -15.31 -0.09 -32.54
N GLY A 40 -15.40 -1.42 -32.56
CA GLY A 40 -16.45 -2.18 -33.23
C GLY A 40 -16.22 -2.38 -34.73
N MET A 41 -14.96 -2.27 -35.20
CA MET A 41 -14.62 -2.45 -36.60
C MET A 41 -14.63 -3.93 -36.99
N GLU A 42 -15.12 -4.22 -38.19
CA GLU A 42 -15.15 -5.61 -38.71
C GLU A 42 -13.78 -6.04 -39.29
N ALA A 43 -13.54 -7.36 -39.31
CA ALA A 43 -12.24 -7.94 -39.66
C ALA A 43 -11.69 -7.48 -40.99
N ASP A 44 -12.54 -7.40 -42.06
CA ASP A 44 -12.12 -6.93 -43.36
C ASP A 44 -11.60 -5.49 -43.36
N ALA A 45 -12.28 -4.61 -42.64
CA ALA A 45 -11.87 -3.20 -42.52
C ALA A 45 -10.58 -3.04 -41.69
N ILE A 46 -10.38 -3.87 -40.67
CA ILE A 46 -9.14 -3.92 -39.89
C ILE A 46 -7.99 -4.42 -40.77
N ALA A 47 -8.22 -5.48 -41.55
CA ALA A 47 -7.24 -6.05 -42.46
C ALA A 47 -6.83 -5.04 -43.56
N GLU A 48 -7.77 -4.23 -44.06
CA GLU A 48 -7.46 -3.15 -45.01
C GLU A 48 -6.56 -2.08 -44.37
N LYS A 49 -6.86 -1.66 -43.14
CA LYS A 49 -6.06 -0.66 -42.41
C LYS A 49 -4.65 -1.13 -42.06
N LEU A 50 -4.48 -2.41 -41.79
CA LEU A 50 -3.21 -3.01 -41.37
C LEU A 50 -2.47 -3.73 -42.51
N GLY A 51 -3.01 -3.65 -43.74
CA GLY A 51 -2.51 -4.41 -44.90
C GLY A 51 -1.10 -4.12 -45.35
N ASP A 52 -0.57 -2.93 -44.99
CA ASP A 52 0.84 -2.58 -45.24
C ASP A 52 1.83 -3.34 -44.33
N ARG A 53 1.36 -3.84 -43.19
CA ARG A 53 2.20 -4.49 -42.19
C ARG A 53 1.93 -5.99 -42.02
N PHE A 54 0.67 -6.41 -42.19
CA PHE A 54 0.24 -7.79 -41.91
C PHE A 54 -0.60 -8.35 -43.04
N LYS A 55 -0.56 -9.69 -43.22
CA LYS A 55 -1.41 -10.36 -44.19
C LYS A 55 -2.86 -10.40 -43.72
N LYS A 56 -3.79 -10.29 -44.62
CA LYS A 56 -5.24 -10.31 -44.34
C LYS A 56 -5.64 -11.52 -43.50
N GLU A 57 -5.19 -12.73 -43.86
CA GLU A 57 -5.50 -13.98 -43.17
C GLU A 57 -5.05 -14.01 -41.73
N ASP A 58 -3.88 -13.42 -41.40
CA ASP A 58 -3.33 -13.35 -40.05
C ASP A 58 -4.16 -12.39 -39.20
N VAL A 59 -4.58 -11.23 -39.77
CA VAL A 59 -5.47 -10.28 -39.11
C VAL A 59 -6.85 -10.90 -38.82
N GLU A 60 -7.45 -11.57 -39.77
CA GLU A 60 -8.74 -12.27 -39.60
C GLU A 60 -8.67 -13.35 -38.51
N THR A 61 -7.57 -14.09 -38.46
CA THR A 61 -7.32 -15.09 -37.40
C THR A 61 -7.25 -14.44 -36.03
N SER A 62 -6.47 -13.38 -35.87
CA SER A 62 -6.36 -12.63 -34.63
C SER A 62 -7.71 -12.04 -34.17
N VAL A 63 -8.48 -11.43 -35.09
CA VAL A 63 -9.85 -10.97 -34.78
C VAL A 63 -10.74 -12.08 -34.29
N THR A 64 -10.65 -13.27 -34.93
CA THR A 64 -11.46 -14.43 -34.53
C THR A 64 -11.11 -14.93 -33.14
N GLU A 65 -9.83 -14.95 -32.77
CA GLU A 65 -9.36 -15.31 -31.43
C GLU A 65 -9.80 -14.29 -30.40
N CYS A 66 -9.69 -13.00 -30.68
CA CYS A 66 -10.17 -11.93 -29.80
C CYS A 66 -11.70 -12.02 -29.56
N LYS A 67 -12.49 -12.28 -30.62
CA LYS A 67 -13.95 -12.47 -30.48
C LYS A 67 -14.29 -13.66 -29.58
N LYS A 68 -13.55 -14.79 -29.67
CA LYS A 68 -13.72 -15.92 -28.73
C LYS A 68 -13.43 -15.55 -27.28
N LEU A 69 -12.37 -14.78 -27.01
CA LEU A 69 -12.09 -14.28 -25.66
C LEU A 69 -13.19 -13.34 -25.15
N GLN A 70 -13.74 -12.52 -26.03
CA GLN A 70 -14.87 -11.65 -25.72
C GLN A 70 -16.13 -12.44 -25.35
N GLU A 71 -16.47 -13.48 -26.10
CA GLU A 71 -17.59 -14.40 -25.82
C GLU A 71 -17.41 -15.13 -24.47
N GLN A 72 -16.17 -15.41 -24.08
CA GLN A 72 -15.82 -16.02 -22.80
C GLN A 72 -15.81 -15.04 -21.63
N GLY A 73 -16.04 -13.74 -21.87
CA GLY A 73 -15.98 -12.69 -20.84
C GLY A 73 -14.58 -12.43 -20.33
N MET A 74 -13.56 -12.62 -21.16
CA MET A 74 -12.14 -12.42 -20.83
C MET A 74 -11.52 -11.22 -21.55
N LEU A 75 -12.25 -10.61 -22.48
CA LEU A 75 -11.83 -9.44 -23.25
C LEU A 75 -13.01 -8.51 -23.49
N PHE A 76 -12.79 -7.19 -23.44
CA PHE A 76 -13.79 -6.14 -23.60
C PHE A 76 -15.00 -6.28 -22.65
N THR A 77 -14.75 -6.72 -21.42
CA THR A 77 -15.79 -6.89 -20.41
C THR A 77 -16.34 -5.56 -19.93
N LYS A 78 -17.66 -5.50 -19.75
CA LYS A 78 -18.34 -4.30 -19.22
C LYS A 78 -18.30 -4.30 -17.70
N ASP A 79 -18.27 -3.10 -17.13
CA ASP A 79 -18.43 -2.92 -15.68
C ASP A 79 -19.89 -3.22 -15.29
N ILE A 80 -20.09 -4.34 -14.61
CA ILE A 80 -21.41 -4.75 -14.10
C ILE A 80 -21.70 -4.20 -12.70
N TYR A 81 -20.69 -3.63 -12.02
CA TYR A 81 -20.79 -3.19 -10.63
C TYR A 81 -21.22 -1.73 -10.49
N GLU A 82 -20.98 -0.90 -11.50
CA GLU A 82 -21.27 0.54 -11.46
C GLU A 82 -22.73 0.84 -11.03
N ASN A 83 -23.69 0.06 -11.54
CA ASN A 83 -25.11 0.27 -11.28
C ASN A 83 -25.59 -0.23 -9.91
N ILE A 84 -24.81 -1.09 -9.23
CA ILE A 84 -25.22 -1.69 -7.95
C ILE A 84 -24.43 -1.16 -6.77
N ILE A 85 -23.38 -0.37 -7.02
CA ILE A 85 -22.45 0.07 -5.99
C ILE A 85 -23.10 0.90 -4.89
N ASP A 86 -24.07 1.74 -5.24
CA ASP A 86 -24.77 2.61 -4.27
C ASP A 86 -25.60 1.78 -3.29
N GLU A 87 -26.30 0.76 -3.77
CA GLU A 87 -27.08 -0.14 -2.91
C GLU A 87 -26.14 -0.96 -2.02
N PHE A 88 -25.06 -1.42 -2.61
CA PHE A 88 -24.05 -2.22 -1.94
C PHE A 88 -23.34 -1.45 -0.82
N THR A 89 -22.96 -0.18 -1.05
CA THR A 89 -22.31 0.67 -0.05
C THR A 89 -23.26 1.14 1.04
N LYS A 90 -24.56 1.36 0.73
CA LYS A 90 -25.58 1.70 1.72
C LYS A 90 -25.81 0.60 2.74
N ASN A 91 -25.76 -0.65 2.28
CA ASN A 91 -26.04 -1.84 3.10
C ASN A 91 -24.75 -2.45 3.74
N ARG A 92 -23.58 -1.90 3.46
CA ARG A 92 -22.32 -2.37 4.03
C ARG A 92 -22.25 -2.07 5.51
N GLN A 93 -22.38 -3.11 6.33
CA GLN A 93 -22.04 -3.03 7.75
C GLN A 93 -20.53 -3.18 7.90
N THR A 94 -19.85 -2.12 8.30
CA THR A 94 -18.44 -2.16 8.65
C THR A 94 -18.30 -2.40 10.15
N VAL A 95 -17.36 -3.26 10.52
CA VAL A 95 -16.94 -3.47 11.92
C VAL A 95 -15.48 -3.06 12.04
N VAL A 96 -15.12 -2.51 13.18
CA VAL A 96 -13.71 -2.17 13.43
C VAL A 96 -12.90 -3.47 13.51
N LYS A 97 -11.87 -3.58 12.68
CA LYS A 97 -11.00 -4.76 12.60
C LYS A 97 -9.58 -4.52 13.05
N ALA A 98 -9.16 -3.24 13.02
CA ALA A 98 -7.79 -2.87 13.29
C ALA A 98 -7.69 -1.52 14.00
N LEU A 99 -6.71 -1.40 14.90
CA LEU A 99 -6.32 -0.15 15.54
C LEU A 99 -4.84 0.10 15.35
N CYS A 100 -4.50 1.36 15.07
CA CYS A 100 -3.15 1.90 15.15
C CYS A 100 -3.00 2.63 16.50
N LEU A 101 -2.31 2.04 17.43
CA LEU A 101 -2.07 2.63 18.74
C LEU A 101 -0.82 3.50 18.69
N HIS A 102 -0.97 4.80 18.85
CA HIS A 102 0.15 5.73 19.01
C HIS A 102 0.73 5.59 20.42
N ILE A 103 1.62 4.63 20.59
CA ILE A 103 2.22 4.29 21.87
C ILE A 103 3.08 5.44 22.42
N ALA A 104 3.68 6.21 21.52
CA ALA A 104 4.46 7.38 21.88
C ALA A 104 4.24 8.51 20.86
N HIS A 105 3.85 9.67 21.35
CA HIS A 105 4.00 10.95 20.65
C HIS A 105 5.34 11.56 21.06
N ASP A 106 6.41 10.86 20.77
CA ASP A 106 7.82 11.25 20.91
C ASP A 106 8.69 10.32 20.08
N CYS A 107 9.84 10.80 19.61
CA CYS A 107 10.79 10.02 18.83
C CYS A 107 12.22 10.39 19.21
N ASN A 108 13.14 9.44 19.12
CA ASN A 108 14.58 9.61 19.35
C ASN A 108 15.38 9.96 18.09
N LEU A 109 14.71 10.02 16.91
CA LEU A 109 15.24 10.53 15.64
C LEU A 109 14.54 11.85 15.24
N ALA A 110 15.14 12.57 14.28
CA ALA A 110 14.62 13.79 13.67
C ALA A 110 14.61 13.63 12.14
N CYS A 111 13.77 12.72 11.64
CA CYS A 111 13.65 12.46 10.21
C CYS A 111 13.14 13.70 9.47
N ARG A 112 13.80 14.11 8.37
CA ARG A 112 13.49 15.35 7.62
C ARG A 112 12.07 15.35 7.06
N TYR A 113 11.63 14.25 6.50
CA TYR A 113 10.29 14.07 5.91
C TYR A 113 9.21 13.64 6.91
N CYS A 114 9.45 13.76 8.22
CA CYS A 114 8.52 13.22 9.22
C CYS A 114 7.21 13.99 9.25
N PHE A 115 6.14 13.41 8.70
CA PHE A 115 4.79 14.00 8.76
C PHE A 115 4.25 14.15 10.20
N ALA A 116 4.85 13.47 11.16
CA ALA A 116 4.47 13.48 12.57
C ALA A 116 5.31 14.48 13.41
N GLU A 117 6.10 15.36 12.79
CA GLU A 117 6.92 16.37 13.50
C GLU A 117 7.71 15.76 14.67
N GLU A 118 8.63 14.87 14.36
CA GLU A 118 9.40 14.11 15.38
C GLU A 118 8.51 13.29 16.36
N GLY A 119 7.29 12.96 15.93
CA GLY A 119 6.32 12.20 16.71
C GLY A 119 5.30 13.04 17.50
N GLU A 120 5.34 14.37 17.45
CA GLU A 120 4.44 15.24 18.20
C GLU A 120 3.03 15.36 17.58
N TYR A 121 2.85 15.07 16.29
CA TYR A 121 1.56 15.10 15.58
C TYR A 121 0.79 16.42 15.79
N HIS A 122 1.45 17.55 15.53
CA HIS A 122 0.90 18.91 15.70
C HIS A 122 0.42 19.22 17.13
N GLY A 123 0.88 18.48 18.12
CA GLY A 123 0.40 18.58 19.48
C GLY A 123 1.53 18.68 20.49
N ARG A 124 1.56 17.74 21.39
CA ARG A 124 2.54 17.68 22.49
C ARG A 124 3.09 16.26 22.65
N ARG A 125 4.28 16.17 23.19
CA ARG A 125 4.87 14.87 23.56
C ARG A 125 4.06 14.19 24.65
N ALA A 126 3.80 12.91 24.46
CA ALA A 126 3.11 12.06 25.41
C ALA A 126 3.47 10.59 25.19
N LEU A 127 3.35 9.80 26.22
CA LEU A 127 3.40 8.34 26.16
C LEU A 127 2.00 7.80 26.52
N MET A 128 1.50 6.82 25.75
CA MET A 128 0.22 6.18 26.04
C MET A 128 0.30 5.42 27.38
N SER A 129 -0.67 5.62 28.24
CA SER A 129 -0.78 4.82 29.44
C SER A 129 -1.32 3.41 29.13
N PHE A 130 -1.03 2.43 29.97
CA PHE A 130 -1.64 1.11 29.87
C PHE A 130 -3.17 1.16 29.87
N GLU A 131 -3.77 2.01 30.73
CA GLU A 131 -5.23 2.14 30.83
C GLU A 131 -5.88 2.64 29.53
N VAL A 132 -5.26 3.61 28.85
CA VAL A 132 -5.75 4.07 27.53
C VAL A 132 -5.67 2.95 26.50
N GLY A 133 -4.51 2.28 26.39
CA GLY A 133 -4.34 1.17 25.45
C GLY A 133 -5.28 0.00 25.75
N LYS A 134 -5.50 -0.33 27.03
CA LYS A 134 -6.46 -1.33 27.47
C LYS A 134 -7.89 -1.00 27.00
N LYS A 135 -8.36 0.23 27.25
CA LYS A 135 -9.68 0.69 26.78
C LYS A 135 -9.80 0.63 25.27
N ALA A 136 -8.73 0.94 24.53
CA ALA A 136 -8.70 0.81 23.08
C ALA A 136 -8.87 -0.65 22.62
N LEU A 137 -8.21 -1.61 23.26
CA LEU A 137 -8.39 -3.04 22.97
C LEU A 137 -9.81 -3.51 23.31
N ASP A 138 -10.37 -3.07 24.44
CA ASP A 138 -11.75 -3.37 24.84
C ASP A 138 -12.75 -2.82 23.82
N PHE A 139 -12.54 -1.58 23.34
CA PHE A 139 -13.32 -0.96 22.26
C PHE A 139 -13.24 -1.80 20.97
N LEU A 140 -12.05 -2.24 20.57
CA LEU A 140 -11.87 -3.06 19.37
C LEU A 140 -12.64 -4.37 19.46
N ILE A 141 -12.57 -5.06 20.61
CA ILE A 141 -13.32 -6.29 20.87
C ILE A 141 -14.83 -6.03 20.73
N ALA A 142 -15.34 -5.02 21.43
CA ALA A 142 -16.77 -4.67 21.46
C ALA A 142 -17.33 -4.30 20.08
N ASN A 143 -16.52 -3.62 19.23
CA ASN A 143 -16.94 -3.10 17.94
C ASN A 143 -16.54 -3.97 16.74
N SER A 144 -15.97 -5.16 16.97
CA SER A 144 -15.54 -6.08 15.92
C SER A 144 -16.60 -7.10 15.47
N GLY A 145 -17.79 -7.08 16.06
CA GLY A 145 -18.88 -8.02 15.74
C GLY A 145 -18.44 -9.48 15.82
N SER A 146 -18.81 -10.27 14.83
CA SER A 146 -18.44 -11.70 14.72
C SER A 146 -17.01 -11.94 14.22
N ARG A 147 -16.24 -10.88 13.87
CA ARG A 147 -14.89 -11.01 13.35
C ARG A 147 -13.95 -11.60 14.40
N LYS A 148 -13.28 -12.69 14.04
CA LYS A 148 -12.36 -13.39 14.93
C LYS A 148 -10.96 -12.76 14.94
N ASN A 149 -10.41 -12.44 13.76
CA ASN A 149 -9.06 -11.91 13.63
C ASN A 149 -9.08 -10.39 13.72
N LEU A 150 -8.33 -9.84 14.65
CA LEU A 150 -8.18 -8.42 14.92
C LEU A 150 -6.72 -8.01 14.78
N GLU A 151 -6.46 -6.80 14.32
CA GLU A 151 -5.11 -6.29 14.11
C GLU A 151 -4.85 -5.09 15.03
N VAL A 152 -3.65 -5.02 15.57
CA VAL A 152 -3.20 -3.90 16.41
C VAL A 152 -1.78 -3.54 16.00
N ASP A 153 -1.63 -2.31 15.51
CA ASP A 153 -0.35 -1.77 15.10
C ASP A 153 0.19 -0.86 16.20
N PHE A 154 1.32 -1.19 16.78
CA PHE A 154 2.06 -0.30 17.67
C PHE A 154 2.89 0.67 16.85
N PHE A 155 2.52 1.94 16.94
CA PHE A 155 3.00 3.01 16.07
C PHE A 155 3.21 4.31 16.88
N GLY A 156 3.35 5.45 16.19
CA GLY A 156 3.51 6.79 16.73
C GLY A 156 4.81 7.43 16.27
N GLY A 157 5.54 8.06 17.16
CA GLY A 157 6.92 8.48 16.93
C GLY A 157 7.86 7.28 16.95
N GLU A 158 8.30 6.82 18.15
CA GLU A 158 9.03 5.56 18.30
C GLU A 158 8.41 4.72 19.43
N PRO A 159 7.70 3.62 19.10
CA PRO A 159 7.00 2.79 20.08
C PRO A 159 7.91 2.17 21.15
N LEU A 160 9.17 1.88 20.82
CA LEU A 160 10.11 1.30 21.77
C LEU A 160 10.48 2.24 22.90
N MET A 161 10.18 3.56 22.80
CA MET A 161 10.30 4.49 23.91
C MET A 161 9.31 4.22 25.04
N ASN A 162 8.24 3.46 24.75
CA ASN A 162 7.22 3.05 25.71
C ASN A 162 7.05 1.52 25.74
N TRP A 163 8.14 0.80 25.66
CA TRP A 163 8.19 -0.63 25.45
C TRP A 163 7.44 -1.45 26.51
N GLN A 164 7.47 -1.01 27.78
CA GLN A 164 6.77 -1.73 28.84
C GLN A 164 5.25 -1.78 28.58
N VAL A 165 4.66 -0.67 28.14
CA VAL A 165 3.23 -0.61 27.82
C VAL A 165 2.89 -1.50 26.64
N VAL A 166 3.75 -1.59 25.60
CA VAL A 166 3.58 -2.55 24.50
C VAL A 166 3.51 -3.98 25.02
N LYS A 167 4.44 -4.40 25.89
CA LYS A 167 4.45 -5.74 26.50
C LYS A 167 3.19 -6.02 27.30
N ASP A 168 2.76 -5.08 28.09
CA ASP A 168 1.57 -5.21 28.97
C ASP A 168 0.28 -5.30 28.14
N LEU A 169 0.16 -4.50 27.05
CA LEU A 169 -0.98 -4.57 26.14
C LEU A 169 -1.03 -5.88 25.36
N VAL A 170 0.10 -6.40 24.90
CA VAL A 170 0.17 -7.72 24.26
C VAL A 170 -0.30 -8.80 25.22
N LYS A 171 0.21 -8.79 26.45
CA LYS A 171 -0.22 -9.74 27.50
C LYS A 171 -1.72 -9.65 27.74
N TYR A 172 -2.24 -8.45 27.93
CA TYR A 172 -3.68 -8.21 28.10
C TYR A 172 -4.49 -8.75 26.91
N GLY A 173 -4.07 -8.44 25.69
CA GLY A 173 -4.73 -8.92 24.48
C GLY A 173 -4.78 -10.45 24.41
N ARG A 174 -3.68 -11.16 24.76
CA ARG A 174 -3.65 -12.64 24.82
C ARG A 174 -4.59 -13.23 25.86
N GLU A 175 -4.82 -12.52 26.97
CA GLU A 175 -5.82 -12.92 27.98
C GLU A 175 -7.24 -12.72 27.42
N GLN A 176 -7.53 -11.60 26.75
CA GLN A 176 -8.83 -11.30 26.17
C GLN A 176 -9.21 -12.22 24.99
N GLU A 177 -8.22 -12.71 24.22
CA GLU A 177 -8.46 -13.71 23.15
C GLU A 177 -9.27 -14.91 23.63
N LYS A 178 -8.93 -15.40 24.83
CA LYS A 178 -9.57 -16.58 25.43
C LYS A 178 -11.00 -16.30 25.88
N LEU A 179 -11.27 -15.09 26.35
CA LEU A 179 -12.56 -14.69 26.89
C LEU A 179 -13.58 -14.34 25.80
N HIS A 180 -13.12 -13.78 24.68
CA HIS A 180 -13.97 -13.21 23.65
C HIS A 180 -13.94 -13.97 22.32
N ASN A 181 -13.27 -15.12 22.22
CA ASN A 181 -13.08 -15.88 20.98
C ASN A 181 -12.50 -14.99 19.84
N LYS A 182 -11.54 -14.17 20.19
CA LYS A 182 -10.79 -13.29 19.26
C LYS A 182 -9.36 -13.81 19.11
N LYS A 183 -8.67 -13.30 18.08
CA LYS A 183 -7.25 -13.55 17.84
C LYS A 183 -6.60 -12.25 17.39
N PHE A 184 -5.70 -11.73 18.19
CA PHE A 184 -4.94 -10.52 17.86
C PHE A 184 -3.70 -10.84 17.03
N ARG A 185 -3.53 -10.09 15.95
CA ARG A 185 -2.28 -9.98 15.23
C ARG A 185 -1.66 -8.63 15.60
N PHE A 186 -0.63 -8.68 16.43
CA PHE A 186 0.13 -7.49 16.79
C PHE A 186 1.21 -7.21 15.76
N THR A 187 1.40 -5.94 15.41
CA THR A 187 2.50 -5.45 14.58
C THR A 187 3.22 -4.31 15.28
N LEU A 188 4.48 -4.09 14.92
CA LEU A 188 5.33 -3.04 15.48
C LEU A 188 6.07 -2.35 14.33
N THR A 189 6.06 -1.03 14.31
CA THR A 189 6.93 -0.23 13.44
C THR A 189 7.98 0.46 14.29
N THR A 190 9.26 0.28 13.97
CA THR A 190 10.35 0.88 14.75
C THR A 190 11.48 1.42 13.87
N ASN A 191 12.12 2.49 14.32
CA ASN A 191 13.36 3.01 13.73
C ASN A 191 14.60 2.20 14.13
N GLY A 192 14.49 1.22 15.03
CA GLY A 192 15.53 0.27 15.39
C GLY A 192 16.57 0.79 16.38
N VAL A 193 16.62 2.07 16.71
CA VAL A 193 17.63 2.61 17.63
C VAL A 193 17.61 1.88 18.98
N LEU A 194 16.42 1.63 19.53
CA LEU A 194 16.22 0.94 20.81
C LEU A 194 16.07 -0.59 20.68
N LEU A 195 16.14 -1.13 19.47
CA LEU A 195 16.07 -2.58 19.25
C LEU A 195 17.26 -3.26 19.89
N ASN A 196 17.00 -4.28 20.71
CA ASN A 196 17.99 -5.11 21.41
C ASN A 196 17.51 -6.56 21.44
N ASP A 197 18.29 -7.46 22.02
CA ASP A 197 17.99 -8.90 22.02
C ASP A 197 16.69 -9.25 22.75
N GLU A 198 16.38 -8.61 23.85
CA GLU A 198 15.10 -8.78 24.58
C GLU A 198 13.89 -8.41 23.70
N VAL A 199 13.97 -7.25 23.02
CA VAL A 199 12.92 -6.80 22.12
C VAL A 199 12.76 -7.73 20.93
N MET A 200 13.89 -8.19 20.35
CA MET A 200 13.89 -9.15 19.22
C MET A 200 13.22 -10.47 19.62
N GLU A 201 13.58 -11.04 20.76
CA GLU A 201 13.00 -12.29 21.28
C GLU A 201 11.48 -12.15 21.50
N PHE A 202 11.07 -11.05 22.14
CA PHE A 202 9.65 -10.77 22.36
C PHE A 202 8.89 -10.62 21.04
N CYS A 203 9.43 -9.87 20.09
CA CYS A 203 8.82 -9.66 18.78
C CYS A 203 8.73 -10.97 17.98
N ASN A 204 9.73 -11.84 18.05
CA ASN A 204 9.71 -13.14 17.39
C ASN A 204 8.59 -14.03 17.91
N LYS A 205 8.27 -13.93 19.20
CA LYS A 205 7.24 -14.72 19.85
C LYS A 205 5.83 -14.15 19.63
N GLU A 206 5.67 -12.84 19.75
CA GLU A 206 4.35 -12.22 19.91
C GLU A 206 3.89 -11.40 18.69
N MET A 207 4.83 -10.84 17.88
CA MET A 207 4.47 -9.97 16.77
C MET A 207 4.26 -10.77 15.49
N GLY A 208 3.08 -10.60 14.89
CA GLY A 208 2.74 -11.19 13.59
C GLY A 208 3.52 -10.56 12.42
N ASN A 209 3.97 -9.31 12.59
CA ASN A 209 4.84 -8.61 11.66
C ASN A 209 5.63 -7.52 12.39
N VAL A 210 6.80 -7.15 11.86
CA VAL A 210 7.60 -6.01 12.34
C VAL A 210 8.10 -5.20 11.16
N VAL A 211 7.91 -3.89 11.21
CA VAL A 211 8.40 -2.96 10.20
C VAL A 211 9.65 -2.27 10.75
N LEU A 212 10.76 -2.42 10.03
CA LEU A 212 12.07 -1.87 10.36
C LEU A 212 12.36 -0.71 9.43
N SER A 213 12.43 0.51 9.98
CA SER A 213 12.51 1.73 9.19
C SER A 213 13.93 2.01 8.72
N VAL A 214 14.19 1.86 7.41
CA VAL A 214 15.45 2.19 6.75
C VAL A 214 15.23 2.60 5.29
N ASP A 215 15.88 3.69 4.84
CA ASP A 215 15.57 4.29 3.54
C ASP A 215 16.40 3.72 2.38
N GLY A 216 17.45 2.93 2.67
CA GLY A 216 18.31 2.33 1.65
C GLY A 216 19.79 2.50 1.96
N ARG A 217 20.57 3.05 1.00
CA ARG A 217 22.00 3.31 1.15
C ARG A 217 22.28 4.22 2.34
N LYS A 218 23.47 4.04 2.93
CA LYS A 218 23.87 4.76 4.15
C LYS A 218 23.75 6.28 4.05
N GLU A 219 24.24 6.85 2.96
CA GLU A 219 24.20 8.30 2.73
C GLU A 219 22.78 8.85 2.63
N VAL A 220 21.87 8.11 1.98
CA VAL A 220 20.44 8.45 1.89
C VAL A 220 19.80 8.37 3.28
N HIS A 221 19.98 7.24 3.96
CA HIS A 221 19.41 7.03 5.27
C HIS A 221 19.89 8.05 6.30
N ASP A 222 21.21 8.28 6.41
CA ASP A 222 21.80 9.19 7.41
C ASP A 222 21.41 10.64 7.15
N TYR A 223 21.19 11.04 5.88
CA TYR A 223 20.67 12.35 5.53
C TYR A 223 19.20 12.50 5.94
N MET A 224 18.37 11.49 5.70
CA MET A 224 16.92 11.56 5.93
C MET A 224 16.51 11.25 7.37
N ARG A 225 17.27 10.38 8.07
CA ARG A 225 16.93 9.91 9.44
C ARG A 225 18.05 10.15 10.45
N PRO A 226 18.50 11.39 10.61
CA PRO A 226 19.51 11.72 11.61
C PRO A 226 18.97 11.64 13.04
N PHE A 227 19.86 11.46 13.99
CA PHE A 227 19.59 11.81 15.38
C PHE A 227 19.33 13.32 15.51
N ARG A 228 18.64 13.73 16.57
CA ARG A 228 18.38 15.15 16.87
C ARG A 228 19.65 16.04 16.90
N LYS A 229 20.82 15.44 17.16
CA LYS A 229 22.12 16.13 17.13
C LYS A 229 22.83 16.06 15.78
N GLY A 230 22.16 15.56 14.74
CA GLY A 230 22.65 15.54 13.38
C GLY A 230 23.53 14.32 13.00
N ALA A 231 23.87 13.44 13.95
CA ALA A 231 24.60 12.21 13.61
C ALA A 231 23.72 11.22 12.84
N GLY A 232 24.28 10.47 11.89
CA GLY A 232 23.58 9.40 11.17
C GLY A 232 23.22 8.23 12.08
N SER A 233 22.16 7.49 11.72
CA SER A 233 21.66 6.36 12.51
C SER A 233 21.92 5.01 11.85
N TYR A 234 22.34 4.97 10.57
CA TYR A 234 22.50 3.77 9.76
C TYR A 234 23.41 2.71 10.41
N ASP A 235 24.64 3.07 10.77
CA ASP A 235 25.62 2.12 11.32
C ASP A 235 25.17 1.50 12.67
N LEU A 236 24.30 2.18 13.40
CA LEU A 236 23.76 1.67 14.65
C LEU A 236 22.65 0.64 14.41
N ILE A 237 21.79 0.87 13.41
CA ILE A 237 20.57 0.05 13.21
C ILE A 237 20.79 -1.14 12.30
N MET A 238 21.62 -1.02 11.26
CA MET A 238 21.75 -2.07 10.24
C MET A 238 22.16 -3.43 10.81
N PRO A 239 23.19 -3.55 11.66
CA PRO A 239 23.53 -4.86 12.24
C PRO A 239 22.40 -5.48 13.07
N LYS A 240 21.54 -4.65 13.66
CA LYS A 240 20.37 -5.11 14.43
C LYS A 240 19.28 -5.62 13.48
N PHE A 241 19.06 -4.93 12.36
CA PHE A 241 18.06 -5.31 11.37
C PHE A 241 18.42 -6.61 10.66
N GLU A 242 19.67 -6.78 10.26
CA GLU A 242 20.20 -8.03 9.70
C GLU A 242 19.98 -9.20 10.67
N LYS A 243 20.44 -9.04 11.92
CA LYS A 243 20.22 -10.05 12.98
C LYS A 243 18.76 -10.38 13.19
N PHE A 244 17.89 -9.36 13.20
CA PHE A 244 16.45 -9.55 13.40
C PHE A 244 15.80 -10.29 12.23
N ALA A 245 16.10 -9.90 10.99
CA ALA A 245 15.59 -10.56 9.79
C ALA A 245 15.98 -12.04 9.72
N GLU A 246 17.26 -12.35 10.04
CA GLU A 246 17.76 -13.72 10.14
C GLU A 246 17.04 -14.52 11.23
N SER A 247 16.84 -13.93 12.42
CA SER A 247 16.15 -14.58 13.53
C SER A 247 14.69 -14.94 13.23
N ARG A 248 14.09 -14.28 12.21
CA ARG A 248 12.74 -14.54 11.69
C ARG A 248 12.73 -15.43 10.44
N ASN A 249 13.85 -16.01 10.04
CA ASN A 249 14.00 -16.78 8.79
C ASN A 249 13.54 -15.97 7.56
N GLN A 250 13.82 -14.69 7.51
CA GLN A 250 13.48 -13.77 6.42
C GLN A 250 11.95 -13.66 6.15
N ASP A 251 11.11 -13.90 7.16
CA ASP A 251 9.64 -13.84 7.07
C ASP A 251 9.02 -12.93 8.16
N LYS A 252 7.83 -12.44 7.90
CA LYS A 252 7.01 -11.64 8.85
C LYS A 252 7.71 -10.36 9.36
N TYR A 253 8.48 -9.74 8.50
CA TYR A 253 9.03 -8.41 8.67
C TYR A 253 9.02 -7.67 7.34
N TYR A 254 9.22 -6.36 7.40
CA TYR A 254 9.60 -5.55 6.25
C TYR A 254 10.69 -4.56 6.68
N VAL A 255 11.73 -4.41 5.85
CA VAL A 255 12.50 -3.18 5.85
C VAL A 255 11.73 -2.17 5.03
N ARG A 256 11.42 -0.99 5.61
CA ARG A 256 10.59 0.03 4.98
C ARG A 256 11.30 1.36 4.96
N GLY A 257 11.46 1.88 3.75
CA GLY A 257 12.08 3.17 3.49
C GLY A 257 11.14 4.14 2.77
N THR A 258 11.64 5.36 2.66
CA THR A 258 10.99 6.45 1.92
C THR A 258 12.03 7.04 0.96
N PHE A 259 11.67 7.20 -0.31
CA PHE A 259 12.48 7.96 -1.25
C PHE A 259 11.87 9.35 -1.48
N THR A 260 12.71 10.31 -1.82
CA THR A 260 12.38 11.72 -1.93
C THR A 260 12.92 12.27 -3.23
N HIS A 261 12.73 13.58 -3.47
CA HIS A 261 13.38 14.30 -4.58
C HIS A 261 14.91 14.12 -4.60
N HIS A 262 15.56 13.88 -3.46
CA HIS A 262 17.02 13.75 -3.37
C HIS A 262 17.57 12.38 -3.77
N ASN A 263 16.74 11.34 -3.83
CA ASN A 263 17.15 10.00 -4.23
C ASN A 263 16.17 9.36 -5.21
N LEU A 264 15.95 10.03 -6.33
CA LEU A 264 15.06 9.54 -7.39
C LEU A 264 15.53 8.22 -8.01
N ASP A 265 16.81 7.86 -7.81
CA ASP A 265 17.41 6.56 -8.14
C ASP A 265 17.08 5.45 -7.10
N PHE A 266 15.91 5.54 -6.47
CA PHE A 266 15.49 4.69 -5.34
C PHE A 266 15.61 3.18 -5.60
N SER A 267 15.63 2.75 -6.86
CA SER A 267 15.88 1.34 -7.20
C SER A 267 17.22 0.86 -6.64
N GLN A 268 18.25 1.74 -6.58
CA GLN A 268 19.54 1.42 -5.99
C GLN A 268 19.44 1.22 -4.48
N ASP A 269 18.55 1.95 -3.81
CA ASP A 269 18.28 1.79 -2.38
C ASP A 269 17.61 0.44 -2.09
N VAL A 270 16.62 0.06 -2.91
CA VAL A 270 15.98 -1.27 -2.83
C VAL A 270 17.00 -2.39 -3.08
N LEU A 271 17.81 -2.26 -4.12
CA LEU A 271 18.83 -3.26 -4.47
C LEU A 271 19.92 -3.37 -3.41
N HIS A 272 20.33 -2.24 -2.82
CA HIS A 272 21.26 -2.23 -1.68
C HIS A 272 20.73 -3.06 -0.51
N LEU A 273 19.48 -2.86 -0.13
CA LEU A 273 18.84 -3.64 0.94
C LEU A 273 18.75 -5.13 0.57
N ALA A 274 18.43 -5.45 -0.69
CA ALA A 274 18.41 -6.83 -1.15
C ALA A 274 19.81 -7.48 -1.14
N ASP A 275 20.87 -6.72 -1.45
CA ASP A 275 22.27 -7.19 -1.42
C ASP A 275 22.77 -7.44 0.01
N LEU A 276 22.22 -6.73 1.01
CA LEU A 276 22.43 -7.01 2.43
C LEU A 276 21.65 -8.26 2.93
N GLY A 277 20.89 -8.92 2.05
CA GLY A 277 20.19 -10.16 2.37
C GLY A 277 18.74 -10.02 2.78
N PHE A 278 18.18 -8.82 2.85
CA PHE A 278 16.75 -8.64 3.17
C PHE A 278 15.86 -9.18 2.06
N LYS A 279 14.86 -9.97 2.45
CA LYS A 279 13.90 -10.59 1.53
C LYS A 279 12.55 -9.90 1.47
N GLN A 280 12.24 -9.00 2.40
CA GLN A 280 10.97 -8.30 2.49
C GLN A 280 11.23 -6.79 2.49
N ILE A 281 11.06 -6.12 1.36
CA ILE A 281 11.47 -4.74 1.15
C ILE A 281 10.27 -3.89 0.70
N SER A 282 10.12 -2.70 1.28
CA SER A 282 9.13 -1.71 0.91
C SER A 282 9.80 -0.33 0.90
N VAL A 283 9.85 0.34 -0.24
CA VAL A 283 10.34 1.71 -0.37
C VAL A 283 9.28 2.55 -1.06
N GLU A 284 8.77 3.56 -0.36
CA GLU A 284 7.64 4.38 -0.80
C GLU A 284 8.08 5.81 -1.16
N PRO A 285 7.37 6.51 -2.06
CA PRO A 285 7.60 7.92 -2.26
C PRO A 285 7.21 8.72 -1.03
N VAL A 286 7.95 9.77 -0.72
CA VAL A 286 7.48 10.78 0.22
C VAL A 286 6.20 11.43 -0.32
N VAL A 287 5.30 11.73 0.58
CA VAL A 287 4.10 12.53 0.27
C VAL A 287 4.20 13.79 1.10
N ALA A 288 4.54 14.88 0.46
CA ALA A 288 4.79 16.17 1.05
C ALA A 288 4.24 17.28 0.15
N ALA A 289 4.07 18.48 0.69
CA ALA A 289 3.65 19.64 -0.10
C ALA A 289 4.77 20.06 -1.07
N ASP A 290 4.42 20.53 -2.26
CA ASP A 290 5.38 20.93 -3.30
C ASP A 290 6.36 22.03 -2.83
N THR A 291 6.04 22.73 -1.74
CA THR A 291 6.88 23.72 -1.10
C THR A 291 8.00 23.13 -0.24
N GLU A 292 7.89 21.85 0.11
CA GLU A 292 8.90 21.16 0.91
C GLU A 292 10.09 20.75 0.04
N GLU A 293 11.30 20.83 0.59
CA GLU A 293 12.54 20.53 -0.11
C GLU A 293 12.59 19.07 -0.58
N ASP A 294 12.10 18.16 0.24
CA ASP A 294 12.11 16.72 0.01
C ASP A 294 10.99 16.23 -0.93
N ALA A 295 10.01 17.10 -1.27
CA ALA A 295 8.82 16.72 -2.02
C ALA A 295 9.15 16.21 -3.43
N ILE A 296 8.48 15.13 -3.83
CA ILE A 296 8.47 14.67 -5.22
C ILE A 296 7.57 15.59 -6.04
N ARG A 297 8.06 16.03 -7.20
CA ARG A 297 7.39 16.95 -8.12
C ARG A 297 6.98 16.26 -9.42
N GLU A 298 6.12 16.90 -10.21
CA GLU A 298 5.69 16.34 -11.51
C GLU A 298 6.89 16.10 -12.46
N GLU A 299 7.91 16.93 -12.41
CA GLU A 299 9.14 16.80 -13.22
C GLU A 299 9.98 15.56 -12.85
N ASP A 300 9.82 15.01 -11.65
CA ASP A 300 10.54 13.82 -11.18
C ASP A 300 9.90 12.51 -11.70
N ILE A 301 8.62 12.58 -12.09
CA ILE A 301 7.83 11.39 -12.45
C ILE A 301 8.52 10.55 -13.54
N PRO A 302 9.00 11.10 -14.67
CA PRO A 302 9.61 10.28 -15.71
C PRO A 302 10.79 9.44 -15.20
N GLN A 303 11.65 10.02 -14.38
CA GLN A 303 12.79 9.31 -13.79
C GLN A 303 12.33 8.22 -12.82
N ILE A 304 11.34 8.50 -11.98
CA ILE A 304 10.79 7.51 -11.02
C ILE A 304 10.16 6.33 -11.77
N LEU A 305 9.41 6.58 -12.86
CA LEU A 305 8.81 5.51 -13.66
C LEU A 305 9.88 4.62 -14.29
N GLU A 306 10.98 5.19 -14.78
CA GLU A 306 12.13 4.43 -15.28
C GLU A 306 12.77 3.56 -14.18
N GLN A 307 12.90 4.08 -12.95
CA GLN A 307 13.43 3.31 -11.83
C GLN A 307 12.55 2.10 -11.46
N TYR A 308 11.24 2.21 -11.60
CA TYR A 308 10.36 1.03 -11.45
C TYR A 308 10.63 -0.02 -12.54
N ASP A 309 10.86 0.38 -13.80
CA ASP A 309 11.21 -0.56 -14.88
C ASP A 309 12.56 -1.22 -14.63
N ILE A 310 13.57 -0.47 -14.19
CA ILE A 310 14.89 -1.01 -13.82
C ILE A 310 14.75 -2.03 -12.70
N LEU A 311 14.03 -1.67 -11.64
CA LEU A 311 13.81 -2.56 -10.49
C LEU A 311 13.08 -3.84 -10.91
N ALA A 312 12.04 -3.74 -11.72
CA ALA A 312 11.25 -4.89 -12.18
C ALA A 312 12.11 -5.86 -13.01
N LYS A 313 12.93 -5.35 -13.93
CA LYS A 313 13.87 -6.16 -14.73
C LYS A 313 14.91 -6.86 -13.84
N GLU A 314 15.47 -6.15 -12.87
CA GLU A 314 16.45 -6.70 -11.95
C GLU A 314 15.84 -7.76 -11.02
N MET A 315 14.60 -7.59 -10.58
CA MET A 315 13.88 -8.60 -9.80
C MET A 315 13.69 -9.89 -10.59
N ILE A 316 13.29 -9.80 -11.88
CA ILE A 316 13.16 -10.98 -12.75
C ILE A 316 14.52 -11.69 -12.89
N ARG A 317 15.60 -10.95 -13.16
CA ARG A 317 16.94 -11.51 -13.28
C ARG A 317 17.36 -12.25 -12.00
N ARG A 318 17.18 -11.62 -10.83
CA ARG A 318 17.51 -12.17 -9.52
C ARG A 318 16.67 -13.39 -9.19
N GLU A 319 15.38 -13.38 -9.52
CA GLU A 319 14.50 -14.55 -9.29
C GLU A 319 14.97 -15.76 -10.10
N LYS A 320 15.30 -15.58 -11.38
CA LYS A 320 15.86 -16.63 -12.25
C LYS A 320 17.22 -17.16 -11.75
N GLU A 321 17.99 -16.37 -10.99
CA GLU A 321 19.24 -16.76 -10.36
C GLU A 321 19.08 -17.36 -8.94
N GLY A 322 17.88 -17.49 -8.41
CA GLY A 322 17.62 -17.97 -7.05
C GLY A 322 17.99 -16.95 -5.95
N LYS A 323 18.14 -15.67 -6.31
CA LYS A 323 18.44 -14.53 -5.42
C LYS A 323 17.24 -13.59 -5.23
N GLY A 324 16.03 -14.07 -5.49
CA GLY A 324 14.81 -13.29 -5.44
C GLY A 324 14.56 -12.66 -4.07
N PHE A 325 13.81 -11.57 -4.08
CA PHE A 325 13.27 -10.86 -2.91
C PHE A 325 11.87 -10.32 -3.23
N ASN A 326 11.10 -10.02 -2.19
CA ASN A 326 9.78 -9.40 -2.35
C ASN A 326 9.91 -7.89 -2.26
N PHE A 327 9.43 -7.18 -3.29
CA PHE A 327 9.18 -5.76 -3.23
C PHE A 327 7.69 -5.52 -3.04
N PHE A 328 7.30 -5.00 -1.88
CA PHE A 328 5.89 -4.89 -1.44
C PHE A 328 4.97 -4.28 -2.50
N HIS A 329 5.43 -3.24 -3.20
CA HIS A 329 4.61 -2.50 -4.17
C HIS A 329 4.37 -3.24 -5.50
N PHE A 330 5.08 -4.35 -5.75
CA PHE A 330 4.84 -5.23 -6.89
C PHE A 330 4.08 -6.51 -6.50
N MET A 331 3.75 -6.66 -5.21
CA MET A 331 2.98 -7.80 -4.72
C MET A 331 1.48 -7.54 -4.89
N ILE A 332 0.95 -7.70 -6.11
CA ILE A 332 -0.48 -7.65 -6.40
C ILE A 332 -1.02 -9.04 -6.67
N ASP A 333 -2.25 -9.29 -6.18
CA ASP A 333 -2.96 -10.55 -6.47
C ASP A 333 -3.54 -10.49 -7.88
N LEU A 334 -2.96 -11.28 -8.77
CA LEU A 334 -3.37 -11.43 -10.17
C LEU A 334 -4.08 -12.76 -10.44
N THR A 335 -4.27 -13.62 -9.43
CA THR A 335 -4.71 -15.02 -9.64
C THR A 335 -6.21 -15.24 -9.50
N GLY A 336 -6.91 -14.34 -8.84
CA GLY A 336 -8.32 -14.53 -8.46
C GLY A 336 -9.33 -13.70 -9.22
N GLY A 337 -8.92 -12.96 -10.25
CA GLY A 337 -9.75 -11.90 -10.83
C GLY A 337 -10.07 -10.79 -9.81
N PRO A 338 -10.74 -9.72 -10.19
CA PRO A 338 -11.10 -8.67 -9.25
C PRO A 338 -12.25 -9.12 -8.35
N CYS A 339 -11.96 -9.48 -7.10
CA CYS A 339 -13.01 -9.45 -6.10
C CYS A 339 -13.34 -7.99 -5.80
N VAL A 340 -14.27 -7.42 -6.55
CA VAL A 340 -14.65 -6.00 -6.50
C VAL A 340 -14.92 -5.55 -5.07
N TYR A 341 -15.63 -6.34 -4.28
CA TYR A 341 -15.91 -6.03 -2.88
C TYR A 341 -14.65 -5.66 -2.06
N LYS A 342 -13.58 -6.43 -2.20
CA LYS A 342 -12.32 -6.19 -1.48
C LYS A 342 -11.50 -5.05 -2.07
N ARG A 343 -11.81 -4.64 -3.30
CA ARG A 343 -11.02 -3.68 -4.09
C ARG A 343 -11.71 -2.34 -4.29
N LEU A 344 -12.90 -2.16 -3.72
CA LEU A 344 -13.66 -0.90 -3.82
C LEU A 344 -13.02 0.24 -3.05
N SER A 345 -12.54 -0.04 -1.86
CA SER A 345 -11.93 0.94 -0.95
C SER A 345 -10.61 0.40 -0.40
N GLY A 346 -9.67 1.29 -0.11
CA GLY A 346 -8.33 0.96 0.35
C GLY A 346 -8.29 0.30 1.74
N CYS A 347 -7.46 0.85 2.65
CA CYS A 347 -7.13 0.26 3.95
C CYS A 347 -8.30 0.18 4.95
N GLY A 348 -9.44 0.81 4.67
CA GLY A 348 -10.58 0.87 5.58
C GLY A 348 -10.47 1.96 6.65
N SER A 349 -9.60 2.98 6.44
CA SER A 349 -9.50 4.15 7.33
C SER A 349 -10.87 4.76 7.61
N GLY A 350 -11.09 5.18 8.86
CA GLY A 350 -12.34 5.79 9.33
C GLY A 350 -13.53 4.83 9.42
N THR A 351 -13.38 3.56 9.03
CA THR A 351 -14.47 2.57 9.07
C THR A 351 -14.05 1.28 9.77
N GLU A 352 -13.10 0.55 9.20
CA GLU A 352 -12.61 -0.72 9.71
C GLU A 352 -11.27 -0.60 10.45
N TYR A 353 -10.57 0.51 10.25
CA TYR A 353 -9.28 0.85 10.82
C TYR A 353 -9.34 2.27 11.41
N LEU A 354 -8.85 2.44 12.64
CA LEU A 354 -8.79 3.71 13.37
C LEU A 354 -7.42 3.91 14.01
N ALA A 355 -6.97 5.16 14.14
CA ALA A 355 -5.84 5.52 14.98
C ALA A 355 -6.33 5.95 16.38
N VAL A 356 -5.52 5.63 17.40
CA VAL A 356 -5.77 6.00 18.80
C VAL A 356 -4.58 6.78 19.33
N THR A 357 -4.81 8.02 19.78
CA THR A 357 -3.77 8.85 20.36
C THR A 357 -3.36 8.42 21.77
N PRO A 358 -2.25 8.91 22.34
CA PRO A 358 -1.88 8.62 23.73
C PRO A 358 -2.93 9.07 24.76
N TRP A 359 -3.84 9.96 24.37
CA TRP A 359 -4.94 10.46 25.23
C TRP A 359 -6.23 9.66 25.06
N GLY A 360 -6.27 8.76 24.05
CA GLY A 360 -7.42 7.92 23.77
C GLY A 360 -8.35 8.43 22.68
N ASP A 361 -8.00 9.51 21.96
CA ASP A 361 -8.83 10.06 20.88
C ASP A 361 -8.76 9.19 19.64
N PHE A 362 -9.91 9.03 18.95
CA PHE A 362 -10.04 8.27 17.70
C PHE A 362 -9.96 9.17 16.49
N TYR A 363 -9.14 8.78 15.51
CA TYR A 363 -9.04 9.38 14.19
C TYR A 363 -9.16 8.32 13.08
N PRO A 364 -9.53 8.70 11.84
CA PRO A 364 -9.65 7.76 10.72
C PRO A 364 -8.38 6.96 10.44
N CYS A 365 -7.20 7.55 10.56
CA CYS A 365 -5.88 6.90 10.55
C CYS A 365 -4.83 7.84 11.16
N HIS A 366 -3.59 7.36 11.26
CA HIS A 366 -2.47 8.12 11.81
C HIS A 366 -2.18 9.44 11.10
N GLN A 367 -2.52 9.56 9.81
CA GLN A 367 -2.30 10.81 9.04
C GLN A 367 -3.36 11.89 9.27
N PHE A 368 -4.46 11.57 9.94
CA PHE A 368 -5.49 12.54 10.34
C PHE A 368 -5.37 12.98 11.80
N VAL A 369 -4.39 12.44 12.54
CA VAL A 369 -4.19 12.83 13.96
C VAL A 369 -3.78 14.28 14.02
N GLY A 370 -4.50 15.07 14.83
CA GLY A 370 -4.33 16.52 14.95
C GLY A 370 -5.33 17.34 14.10
N GLU A 371 -6.02 16.71 13.15
CA GLU A 371 -7.07 17.37 12.35
C GLU A 371 -8.41 17.35 13.12
N GLU A 372 -8.76 18.46 13.81
CA GLU A 372 -9.93 18.53 14.71
C GLU A 372 -11.25 18.10 14.05
N GLN A 373 -11.45 18.41 12.76
CA GLN A 373 -12.63 18.01 12.02
C GLN A 373 -12.77 16.50 11.85
N TYR A 374 -11.66 15.75 11.94
CA TYR A 374 -11.63 14.28 11.85
C TYR A 374 -11.51 13.58 13.21
N LEU A 375 -11.62 14.30 14.31
CA LEU A 375 -11.76 13.70 15.64
C LEU A 375 -13.11 12.95 15.72
N MET A 376 -13.06 11.63 15.84
CA MET A 376 -14.25 10.75 15.76
C MET A 376 -14.90 10.44 17.10
N GLY A 377 -14.21 10.69 18.20
CA GLY A 377 -14.59 10.33 19.57
C GLY A 377 -13.37 9.86 20.35
N ASN A 378 -13.57 9.10 21.40
CA ASN A 378 -12.49 8.62 22.27
C ASN A 378 -12.76 7.26 22.89
N VAL A 379 -11.78 6.69 23.60
CA VAL A 379 -11.87 5.34 24.19
C VAL A 379 -12.92 5.24 25.32
N ASP A 380 -13.37 6.33 25.91
CA ASP A 380 -14.36 6.35 26.99
C ASP A 380 -15.78 6.45 26.46
N GLU A 381 -16.01 7.26 25.42
CA GLU A 381 -17.33 7.54 24.84
C GLU A 381 -17.62 6.71 23.58
N GLY A 382 -16.57 6.15 22.97
CA GLY A 382 -16.66 5.49 21.66
C GLY A 382 -16.70 6.48 20.50
N ILE A 383 -17.30 6.08 19.38
CA ILE A 383 -17.47 6.92 18.20
C ILE A 383 -18.64 7.88 18.43
N THR A 384 -18.36 9.17 18.58
CA THR A 384 -19.35 10.22 18.79
C THR A 384 -19.75 10.96 17.53
N LYS A 385 -18.96 10.83 16.43
CA LYS A 385 -19.21 11.44 15.12
C LYS A 385 -19.40 10.37 14.03
N PRO A 386 -20.57 9.69 13.99
CA PRO A 386 -20.83 8.62 13.02
C PRO A 386 -20.91 9.13 11.57
N GLU A 387 -21.08 10.42 11.35
CA GLU A 387 -21.05 11.05 10.03
C GLU A 387 -19.67 10.88 9.36
N ILE A 388 -18.58 10.95 10.12
CA ILE A 388 -17.22 10.71 9.59
C ILE A 388 -17.10 9.25 9.11
N VAL A 389 -17.57 8.29 9.90
CA VAL A 389 -17.59 6.87 9.50
C VAL A 389 -18.35 6.68 8.20
N LYS A 390 -19.50 7.35 8.07
CA LYS A 390 -20.35 7.29 6.88
C LYS A 390 -19.67 7.89 5.65
N ASP A 391 -18.96 9.01 5.82
CA ASP A 391 -18.24 9.66 4.71
C ASP A 391 -17.08 8.80 4.22
N PHE A 392 -16.26 8.26 5.13
CA PHE A 392 -15.21 7.32 4.76
C PHE A 392 -15.76 6.02 4.14
N GLY A 393 -16.89 5.53 4.63
CA GLY A 393 -17.58 4.35 4.08
C GLY A 393 -18.05 4.53 2.63
N ARG A 394 -18.27 5.77 2.21
CA ARG A 394 -18.65 6.14 0.84
C ARG A 394 -17.45 6.42 -0.07
N CYS A 395 -16.24 6.53 0.50
CA CYS A 395 -15.03 6.77 -0.27
C CYS A 395 -14.56 5.48 -0.97
N ASN A 396 -14.80 5.38 -2.28
CA ASN A 396 -14.47 4.20 -3.08
C ASN A 396 -14.12 4.59 -4.53
N VAL A 397 -13.71 3.61 -5.35
CA VAL A 397 -13.27 3.83 -6.73
C VAL A 397 -14.33 4.44 -7.64
N TYR A 398 -15.61 4.30 -7.34
CA TYR A 398 -16.71 4.87 -8.14
C TYR A 398 -17.11 6.29 -7.69
N THR A 399 -16.76 6.66 -6.46
CA THR A 399 -17.04 8.01 -5.92
C THR A 399 -15.89 8.99 -6.10
N LYS A 400 -14.72 8.49 -6.51
CA LYS A 400 -13.53 9.31 -6.84
C LYS A 400 -13.53 9.63 -8.33
N PRO A 401 -13.52 10.91 -8.74
CA PRO A 401 -13.69 11.32 -10.14
C PRO A 401 -12.70 10.64 -11.09
N ASP A 402 -11.39 10.66 -10.74
CA ASP A 402 -10.33 10.16 -11.61
C ASP A 402 -10.17 8.63 -11.57
N CYS A 403 -10.83 7.95 -10.63
CA CYS A 403 -10.70 6.50 -10.50
C CYS A 403 -11.64 5.74 -11.44
N LYS A 404 -12.78 6.34 -11.81
CA LYS A 404 -13.79 5.69 -12.66
C LYS A 404 -13.19 5.20 -13.98
N ASP A 405 -12.32 6.00 -14.59
CA ASP A 405 -11.70 5.74 -15.90
C ASP A 405 -10.28 5.16 -15.80
N CYS A 406 -9.82 4.83 -14.60
CA CYS A 406 -8.47 4.32 -14.36
C CYS A 406 -8.41 2.80 -14.52
N PHE A 407 -7.48 2.31 -15.36
CA PHE A 407 -7.28 0.86 -15.53
C PHE A 407 -6.82 0.17 -14.24
N ALA A 408 -6.10 0.89 -13.39
CA ALA A 408 -5.55 0.35 -12.14
C ALA A 408 -6.55 0.36 -10.97
N ARG A 409 -7.80 0.83 -11.16
CA ARG A 409 -8.76 1.08 -10.07
C ARG A 409 -8.98 -0.10 -9.13
N PHE A 410 -9.08 -1.31 -9.67
CA PHE A 410 -9.29 -2.52 -8.87
C PHE A 410 -8.01 -3.12 -8.26
N TYR A 411 -6.85 -2.57 -8.57
CA TYR A 411 -5.57 -2.90 -7.94
C TYR A 411 -5.13 -1.83 -6.93
N CYS A 412 -5.46 -0.56 -7.19
CA CYS A 412 -5.19 0.59 -6.34
C CYS A 412 -6.22 0.77 -5.22
N SER A 413 -7.49 0.37 -5.47
CA SER A 413 -8.62 0.56 -4.53
C SER A 413 -8.90 2.04 -4.18
N GLY A 414 -8.61 2.96 -5.10
CA GLY A 414 -8.87 4.40 -4.93
C GLY A 414 -7.80 5.19 -4.19
N GLY A 415 -6.65 4.58 -3.87
CA GLY A 415 -5.54 5.26 -3.20
C GLY A 415 -5.81 5.62 -1.73
N CYS A 416 -4.97 6.50 -1.19
CA CYS A 416 -5.03 6.94 0.21
C CYS A 416 -6.02 8.09 0.38
N ALA A 417 -6.95 7.96 1.34
CA ALA A 417 -7.92 9.02 1.66
C ALA A 417 -7.24 10.26 2.27
N ALA A 418 -6.19 10.08 3.08
CA ALA A 418 -5.41 11.19 3.63
C ALA A 418 -4.68 11.96 2.54
N ASN A 419 -4.03 11.26 1.60
CA ASN A 419 -3.40 11.93 0.45
C ASN A 419 -4.44 12.64 -0.42
N GLY A 420 -5.64 12.05 -0.60
CA GLY A 420 -6.76 12.71 -1.27
C GLY A 420 -7.17 14.00 -0.57
N TYR A 421 -7.27 13.98 0.75
CA TYR A 421 -7.60 15.16 1.55
C TYR A 421 -6.51 16.24 1.48
N HIS A 422 -5.27 15.91 1.81
CA HIS A 422 -4.19 16.90 1.91
C HIS A 422 -3.78 17.49 0.54
N PHE A 423 -3.86 16.71 -0.54
CA PHE A 423 -3.37 17.11 -1.88
C PHE A 423 -4.46 17.22 -2.94
N GLY A 424 -5.63 16.67 -2.70
CA GLY A 424 -6.80 16.75 -3.58
C GLY A 424 -7.98 17.52 -2.98
N GLY A 425 -7.84 18.06 -1.77
CA GLY A 425 -8.81 18.92 -1.09
C GLY A 425 -10.01 18.21 -0.45
N ASP A 426 -10.20 16.91 -0.66
CA ASP A 426 -11.27 16.08 -0.08
C ASP A 426 -10.78 14.63 0.02
N ILE A 427 -11.33 13.84 0.95
CA ILE A 427 -11.00 12.39 1.07
C ILE A 427 -11.29 11.61 -0.22
N ARG A 428 -12.17 12.12 -1.08
CA ARG A 428 -12.46 11.62 -2.43
C ARG A 428 -11.58 12.22 -3.51
N GLY A 429 -10.75 13.19 -3.18
CA GLY A 429 -9.71 13.72 -4.07
C GLY A 429 -8.64 12.68 -4.38
N ASN A 430 -7.77 13.00 -5.33
CA ASN A 430 -6.65 12.16 -5.72
C ASN A 430 -5.33 12.92 -5.59
N TYR A 431 -4.32 12.26 -5.10
CA TYR A 431 -2.93 12.70 -5.20
C TYR A 431 -2.37 12.26 -6.55
N LYS A 432 -2.27 13.18 -7.51
CA LYS A 432 -1.96 12.88 -8.92
C LYS A 432 -0.65 12.15 -9.11
N ILE A 433 0.44 12.61 -8.48
CA ILE A 433 1.75 11.94 -8.52
C ILE A 433 1.59 10.48 -8.07
N GLY A 434 0.94 10.24 -6.94
CA GLY A 434 0.68 8.89 -6.44
C GLY A 434 -0.12 8.02 -7.40
N CYS A 435 -1.02 8.61 -8.20
CA CYS A 435 -1.77 7.89 -9.23
C CYS A 435 -0.87 7.42 -10.38
N GLU A 436 0.05 8.28 -10.87
CA GLU A 436 1.00 7.91 -11.92
C GLU A 436 1.91 6.76 -11.45
N LEU A 437 2.49 6.89 -10.25
CA LEU A 437 3.36 5.87 -9.69
C LEU A 437 2.62 4.53 -9.47
N GLN A 438 1.37 4.59 -9.03
CA GLN A 438 0.58 3.38 -8.80
C GLN A 438 0.21 2.66 -10.10
N ARG A 439 -0.11 3.41 -11.17
CA ARG A 439 -0.33 2.83 -12.50
C ARG A 439 0.91 2.07 -12.96
N LYS A 440 2.09 2.68 -12.84
CA LYS A 440 3.36 2.05 -13.20
C LYS A 440 3.67 0.80 -12.39
N ARG A 441 3.40 0.84 -11.07
CA ARG A 441 3.57 -0.34 -10.19
C ARG A 441 2.71 -1.52 -10.65
N VAL A 442 1.47 -1.25 -11.07
CA VAL A 442 0.57 -2.30 -11.60
C VAL A 442 1.12 -2.89 -12.89
N GLU A 443 1.57 -2.05 -13.84
CA GLU A 443 2.21 -2.50 -15.08
C GLU A 443 3.46 -3.36 -14.82
N CYS A 444 4.35 -2.92 -13.93
CA CYS A 444 5.55 -3.67 -13.56
C CYS A 444 5.22 -5.02 -12.90
N ALA A 445 4.24 -5.04 -11.99
CA ALA A 445 3.84 -6.28 -11.33
C ALA A 445 3.26 -7.32 -12.29
N ILE A 446 2.46 -6.87 -13.25
CA ILE A 446 1.93 -7.74 -14.33
C ILE A 446 3.07 -8.26 -15.20
N MET A 447 3.99 -7.37 -15.61
CA MET A 447 5.13 -7.74 -16.45
C MET A 447 6.05 -8.75 -15.75
N ILE A 448 6.33 -8.58 -14.45
CA ILE A 448 7.13 -9.56 -13.67
C ILE A 448 6.45 -10.93 -13.69
N LYS A 449 5.13 -10.99 -13.47
CA LYS A 449 4.39 -12.26 -13.49
C LYS A 449 4.42 -12.91 -14.88
N ALA A 450 4.28 -12.11 -15.94
CA ALA A 450 4.39 -12.60 -17.31
C ALA A 450 5.78 -13.22 -17.56
N ALA A 451 6.84 -12.50 -17.22
CA ALA A 451 8.23 -12.95 -17.46
C ALA A 451 8.68 -14.15 -16.61
N LEU A 452 7.99 -14.43 -15.49
CA LEU A 452 8.27 -15.57 -14.61
C LEU A 452 7.34 -16.77 -14.85
N ALA A 453 6.31 -16.60 -15.69
CA ALA A 453 5.42 -17.70 -16.09
C ALA A 453 5.95 -18.51 -17.29
N GLU A 454 6.92 -17.96 -18.03
CA GLU A 454 7.68 -18.64 -19.09
C GLU A 454 8.77 -19.55 -18.49
#